data_5c05abd7d150ea783d7969af55fbeec6
#
_entry.id   5c05abd7d150ea783d7969af55fbeec6
#
_cell.length_a   1.000
_cell.length_b   1.000
_cell.length_c   1.000
_cell.angle_alpha   90.00
_cell.angle_beta   90.00
_cell.angle_gamma   90.00
#
_symmetry.space_group_name_H-M   'P 1'
#
loop_
_entity.id
_entity.type
_entity.pdbx_description
1 polymer ?
#
loop_
_entity_poly.entity_id
_entity_poly.type
_entity_poly.pdbx_seq_one_letter_code
_entity_poly.pdbx_strand_id
1 'polypeptide(L)'
;MANNRREFLQSSLVAGASGLIAGSVQANPDFSNTEVKTYRRLGRTNIKISDISMGTSRLRTGQEDLVRHALDRGINYFDTAEGYTRGQSETVLGKVLKGQRDQVYLVSKTITRSNTSAERMMRDLEGSLRRLQTDYVDVYMNHAVNDTAVVGNPEWFKFVEQAKAQGKIRYTGISGHAGHLIDCLDYAVDQDMVDVLLVAYNFGQDPKFYEGLISGIDRIARHPDLPRVLSKAKQKDIGVVAMKTLMGARLNDMRPYENAGATFSQAAFSWVLSNPDVDALVISMTDTARIDEYLGASGQSEVTAQARHLLDTYAHLNGANYCKHACNLCTGSCPYGVPISDVLRTRMYATDYQDVAFARDEYALLETNASACLNCSGEPCADACPNGIDIAKLCAPTHRMLGNEEQLA
;
A
#
# COMPACT_ATOMS: atom_id res chain seq x y z
N MET A 1 -15.27 -45.65 4.30
CA MET A 1 -14.21 -46.11 5.20
C MET A 1 -13.22 -44.97 5.31
N ALA A 2 -13.27 -44.28 6.42
CA ALA A 2 -12.45 -43.11 6.68
C ALA A 2 -11.09 -43.58 7.24
N ASN A 3 -10.00 -43.32 6.56
CA ASN A 3 -8.67 -43.56 7.07
C ASN A 3 -8.05 -42.28 7.62
N ASN A 4 -7.75 -42.38 8.87
CA ASN A 4 -7.38 -41.36 9.84
C ASN A 4 -5.91 -40.92 9.67
N ARG A 5 -5.69 -39.64 9.48
CA ARG A 5 -4.35 -39.00 9.34
C ARG A 5 -3.46 -39.08 10.60
N ARG A 6 -3.89 -39.78 11.63
CA ARG A 6 -3.17 -39.92 12.91
C ARG A 6 -2.23 -41.13 13.00
N GLU A 7 -2.32 -42.08 12.10
CA GLU A 7 -1.50 -43.31 12.17
C GLU A 7 -0.18 -43.28 11.37
N PHE A 8 0.07 -42.21 10.60
CA PHE A 8 1.31 -42.12 9.83
C PHE A 8 2.52 -41.57 10.62
N LEU A 9 2.36 -41.20 11.88
CA LEU A 9 3.41 -40.59 12.70
C LEU A 9 3.99 -41.52 13.81
N GLN A 10 3.65 -42.81 13.80
CA GLN A 10 4.09 -43.72 14.86
C GLN A 10 4.98 -44.90 14.43
N SER A 11 5.56 -44.90 13.25
CA SER A 11 6.41 -46.03 12.84
C SER A 11 7.72 -45.52 12.20
N SER A 12 8.64 -44.98 12.99
CA SER A 12 10.06 -44.94 12.64
C SER A 12 10.91 -44.58 13.88
N LEU A 13 10.97 -45.50 14.82
CA LEU A 13 11.97 -45.53 15.85
C LEU A 13 12.91 -46.68 15.52
N VAL A 14 14.07 -46.41 14.90
CA VAL A 14 15.28 -47.25 14.98
C VAL A 14 16.51 -46.35 14.99
N ALA A 15 17.08 -46.31 16.15
CA ALA A 15 18.49 -46.23 16.55
C ALA A 15 19.57 -45.56 15.69
N GLY A 16 20.26 -44.60 16.32
CA GLY A 16 21.71 -44.56 16.28
C GLY A 16 22.34 -43.40 15.52
N ALA A 17 22.62 -42.34 16.22
CA ALA A 17 23.90 -41.62 16.25
C ALA A 17 23.69 -40.24 16.89
N SER A 18 24.22 -40.06 18.08
CA SER A 18 24.25 -38.77 18.79
C SER A 18 25.21 -37.82 18.09
N GLY A 19 24.74 -37.18 17.03
CA GLY A 19 25.34 -35.99 16.48
C GLY A 19 24.60 -34.81 17.09
N LEU A 20 25.21 -34.10 18.01
CA LEU A 20 24.80 -32.78 18.45
C LEU A 20 24.85 -31.87 17.22
N ILE A 21 23.73 -31.77 16.50
CA ILE A 21 23.50 -30.65 15.62
C ILE A 21 23.22 -29.49 16.57
N ALA A 22 24.26 -28.76 16.93
CA ALA A 22 24.11 -27.42 17.45
C ALA A 22 23.38 -26.63 16.35
N GLY A 23 22.06 -26.53 16.50
CA GLY A 23 21.29 -25.59 15.73
C GLY A 23 21.91 -24.22 15.98
N SER A 24 22.60 -23.69 15.00
CA SER A 24 23.03 -22.30 15.03
C SER A 24 21.76 -21.48 15.19
N VAL A 25 21.55 -20.96 16.39
CA VAL A 25 20.60 -19.87 16.62
C VAL A 25 21.13 -18.74 15.74
N GLN A 26 20.55 -18.59 14.57
CA GLN A 26 20.85 -17.47 13.69
C GLN A 26 20.42 -16.22 14.46
N ALA A 27 21.41 -15.43 14.89
CA ALA A 27 21.13 -14.14 15.52
C ALA A 27 20.30 -13.32 14.52
N ASN A 28 19.18 -12.78 14.99
CA ASN A 28 18.43 -11.82 14.19
C ASN A 28 19.37 -10.70 13.75
N PRO A 29 19.32 -10.26 12.48
CA PRO A 29 20.13 -9.14 12.02
C PRO A 29 19.93 -7.93 12.94
N ASP A 30 21.02 -7.30 13.35
CA ASP A 30 20.96 -6.05 14.13
C ASP A 30 20.78 -4.87 13.18
N PHE A 31 19.61 -4.25 13.22
CA PHE A 31 19.27 -3.07 12.42
C PHE A 31 19.36 -1.75 13.22
N SER A 32 19.82 -1.77 14.46
CA SER A 32 19.80 -0.62 15.39
C SER A 32 20.49 0.63 14.87
N ASN A 33 21.37 0.52 13.87
CA ASN A 33 22.12 1.63 13.28
C ASN A 33 21.80 1.89 11.79
N THR A 34 20.66 1.39 11.31
CA THR A 34 20.26 1.68 9.92
C THR A 34 19.75 3.12 9.77
N GLU A 35 20.05 3.72 8.63
CA GLU A 35 19.63 5.07 8.28
C GLU A 35 19.32 5.15 6.78
N VAL A 36 18.70 6.25 6.34
CA VAL A 36 18.52 6.55 4.92
C VAL A 36 19.89 6.73 4.26
N LYS A 37 20.17 5.89 3.26
CA LYS A 37 21.43 5.92 2.50
C LYS A 37 21.30 6.67 1.18
N THR A 38 20.08 6.79 0.66
CA THR A 38 19.83 7.37 -0.66
C THR A 38 18.65 8.31 -0.64
N TYR A 39 18.84 9.49 -1.22
CA TYR A 39 17.80 10.46 -1.51
C TYR A 39 17.65 10.58 -3.02
N ARG A 40 16.42 10.41 -3.51
CA ARG A 40 16.13 10.46 -4.95
C ARG A 40 15.32 11.70 -5.31
N ARG A 41 15.56 12.24 -6.50
CA ARG A 41 14.80 13.35 -7.05
C ARG A 41 13.38 12.87 -7.41
N LEU A 42 12.37 13.54 -6.91
CA LEU A 42 10.97 13.25 -7.17
C LEU A 42 10.50 13.99 -8.43
N GLY A 43 10.79 13.41 -9.59
CA GLY A 43 10.41 13.97 -10.88
C GLY A 43 10.68 15.47 -11.00
N ARG A 44 9.85 16.18 -11.76
CA ARG A 44 9.94 17.63 -12.03
C ARG A 44 9.79 18.54 -10.82
N THR A 45 9.39 18.00 -9.66
CA THR A 45 9.37 18.78 -8.42
C THR A 45 10.76 19.21 -7.96
N ASN A 46 11.80 18.52 -8.40
CA ASN A 46 13.20 18.70 -8.02
C ASN A 46 13.48 18.55 -6.52
N ILE A 47 12.49 18.15 -5.70
CA ILE A 47 12.75 17.82 -4.30
C ILE A 47 13.49 16.48 -4.21
N LYS A 48 14.36 16.34 -3.20
CA LYS A 48 15.10 15.10 -2.93
C LYS A 48 14.52 14.44 -1.69
N ILE A 49 13.89 13.30 -1.88
CA ILE A 49 13.22 12.56 -0.83
C ILE A 49 13.96 11.25 -0.51
N SER A 50 13.84 10.78 0.73
CA SER A 50 14.34 9.46 1.13
C SER A 50 13.69 8.37 0.26
N ASP A 51 14.52 7.44 -0.25
CA ASP A 51 14.06 6.37 -1.14
C ASP A 51 13.08 5.40 -0.44
N ILE A 52 13.19 5.30 0.90
CA ILE A 52 12.22 4.65 1.78
C ILE A 52 11.68 5.71 2.73
N SER A 53 10.40 5.99 2.64
CA SER A 53 9.74 7.11 3.29
C SER A 53 8.59 6.65 4.19
N MET A 54 8.20 7.49 5.15
CA MET A 54 7.22 7.13 6.16
C MET A 54 5.79 7.38 5.69
N GLY A 55 5.02 6.30 5.50
CA GLY A 55 3.57 6.32 5.42
C GLY A 55 2.97 6.34 6.82
N THR A 56 1.95 7.15 7.03
CA THR A 56 1.39 7.38 8.36
C THR A 56 -0.09 6.99 8.50
N SER A 57 -0.58 6.11 7.62
CA SER A 57 -2.00 5.72 7.60
C SER A 57 -2.49 5.09 8.92
N ARG A 58 -1.58 4.62 9.76
CA ARG A 58 -1.87 3.99 11.05
C ARG A 58 -1.34 4.77 12.26
N LEU A 59 -0.77 5.95 12.02
CA LEU A 59 -0.21 6.80 13.08
C LEU A 59 -1.32 7.40 13.94
N ARG A 60 -1.21 7.22 15.26
CA ARG A 60 -2.20 7.70 16.25
C ARG A 60 -1.54 8.59 17.29
N THR A 61 -2.34 9.41 17.95
CA THR A 61 -1.91 10.22 19.09
C THR A 61 -1.19 9.36 20.13
N GLY A 62 -0.07 9.85 20.64
CA GLY A 62 0.82 9.13 21.57
C GLY A 62 1.96 8.37 20.87
N GLN A 63 2.02 8.43 19.54
CA GLN A 63 3.09 7.79 18.75
C GLN A 63 4.08 8.81 18.17
N GLU A 64 4.22 9.98 18.80
CA GLU A 64 5.12 11.05 18.39
C GLU A 64 6.58 10.57 18.28
N ASP A 65 6.98 9.62 19.12
CA ASP A 65 8.35 9.07 19.13
C ASP A 65 8.68 8.26 17.87
N LEU A 66 7.68 7.67 17.21
CA LEU A 66 7.91 7.02 15.91
C LEU A 66 8.35 8.01 14.84
N VAL A 67 7.71 9.19 14.82
CA VAL A 67 8.04 10.25 13.87
C VAL A 67 9.42 10.82 14.17
N ARG A 68 9.77 11.04 15.44
CA ARG A 68 11.10 11.49 15.86
C ARG A 68 12.17 10.49 15.45
N HIS A 69 11.95 9.21 15.73
CA HIS A 69 12.89 8.15 15.33
C HIS A 69 13.08 8.11 13.80
N ALA A 70 12.00 8.25 13.03
CA ALA A 70 12.10 8.32 11.57
C ALA A 70 12.95 9.51 11.09
N LEU A 71 12.78 10.69 11.71
CA LEU A 71 13.60 11.88 11.44
C LEU A 71 15.07 11.64 11.79
N ASP A 72 15.35 11.08 12.97
CA ASP A 72 16.70 10.76 13.45
C ASP A 72 17.41 9.76 12.52
N ARG A 73 16.65 8.91 11.83
CA ARG A 73 17.14 7.96 10.82
C ARG A 73 17.26 8.55 9.41
N GLY A 74 16.99 9.85 9.23
CA GLY A 74 17.15 10.58 7.97
C GLY A 74 15.94 10.53 7.04
N ILE A 75 14.79 9.99 7.47
CA ILE A 75 13.56 10.08 6.68
C ILE A 75 13.12 11.53 6.61
N ASN A 76 12.97 12.04 5.39
CA ASN A 76 12.58 13.43 5.13
C ASN A 76 11.28 13.59 4.32
N TYR A 77 10.57 12.50 4.04
CA TYR A 77 9.29 12.54 3.32
C TYR A 77 8.23 11.77 4.13
N PHE A 78 7.16 12.47 4.48
CA PHE A 78 6.07 11.97 5.31
C PHE A 78 4.76 12.03 4.54
N ASP A 79 4.14 10.88 4.37
CA ASP A 79 2.89 10.72 3.63
C ASP A 79 1.73 10.53 4.60
N THR A 80 0.78 11.47 4.60
CA THR A 80 -0.45 11.43 5.40
C THR A 80 -1.69 11.72 4.55
N ALA A 81 -2.85 11.80 5.17
CA ALA A 81 -4.12 12.22 4.59
C ALA A 81 -5.08 12.70 5.68
N GLU A 82 -6.05 13.54 5.33
CA GLU A 82 -7.05 14.06 6.26
C GLU A 82 -7.83 12.98 7.00
N GLY A 83 -8.15 11.87 6.31
CA GLY A 83 -8.90 10.74 6.84
C GLY A 83 -8.08 9.79 7.71
N TYR A 84 -6.75 9.82 7.65
CA TYR A 84 -5.93 8.84 8.35
C TYR A 84 -6.11 8.94 9.86
N THR A 85 -6.57 7.83 10.46
CA THR A 85 -6.87 7.73 11.89
C THR A 85 -7.76 8.89 12.40
N ARG A 86 -8.71 9.33 11.55
CA ARG A 86 -9.64 10.45 11.82
C ARG A 86 -8.91 11.76 12.13
N GLY A 87 -7.86 12.05 11.37
CA GLY A 87 -7.04 13.26 11.49
C GLY A 87 -5.95 13.20 12.56
N GLN A 88 -5.84 12.09 13.33
CA GLN A 88 -4.79 11.96 14.35
C GLN A 88 -3.40 11.90 13.72
N SER A 89 -3.26 11.25 12.55
CA SER A 89 -2.01 11.19 11.81
C SER A 89 -1.43 12.57 11.53
N GLU A 90 -2.25 13.48 10.96
CA GLU A 90 -1.83 14.86 10.73
C GLU A 90 -1.53 15.62 12.03
N THR A 91 -2.31 15.37 13.09
CA THR A 91 -2.11 16.01 14.39
C THR A 91 -0.76 15.61 15.03
N VAL A 92 -0.38 14.34 14.93
CA VAL A 92 0.91 13.85 15.45
C VAL A 92 2.07 14.45 14.64
N LEU A 93 1.97 14.43 13.30
CA LEU A 93 2.98 15.07 12.45
C LEU A 93 3.14 16.56 12.78
N GLY A 94 2.01 17.29 12.91
CA GLY A 94 2.05 18.71 13.25
C GLY A 94 2.75 19.02 14.57
N LYS A 95 2.55 18.20 15.60
CA LYS A 95 3.25 18.35 16.87
C LYS A 95 4.76 18.13 16.77
N VAL A 96 5.17 17.08 16.04
CA VAL A 96 6.59 16.71 15.94
C VAL A 96 7.35 17.64 15.01
N LEU A 97 6.74 18.03 13.88
CA LEU A 97 7.38 18.85 12.84
C LEU A 97 7.41 20.34 13.17
N LYS A 98 6.78 20.75 14.27
CA LYS A 98 6.81 22.15 14.71
C LYS A 98 8.24 22.62 14.95
N GLY A 99 8.64 23.69 14.26
CA GLY A 99 9.97 24.27 14.33
C GLY A 99 11.06 23.60 13.45
N GLN A 100 10.68 22.55 12.70
CA GLN A 100 11.55 21.87 11.74
C GLN A 100 10.84 21.53 10.42
N ARG A 101 9.74 22.23 10.13
CA ARG A 101 8.87 21.97 8.96
C ARG A 101 9.61 22.08 7.63
N ASP A 102 10.59 22.95 7.55
CA ASP A 102 11.43 23.22 6.38
C ASP A 102 12.49 22.14 6.11
N GLN A 103 12.71 21.22 7.05
CA GLN A 103 13.65 20.10 6.92
C GLN A 103 13.03 18.88 6.26
N VAL A 104 11.71 18.87 6.05
CA VAL A 104 10.99 17.73 5.54
C VAL A 104 10.04 18.09 4.41
N TYR A 105 9.66 17.09 3.63
CA TYR A 105 8.60 17.16 2.63
C TYR A 105 7.35 16.43 3.15
N LEU A 106 6.23 17.12 3.09
CA LEU A 106 4.97 16.68 3.66
C LEU A 106 3.91 16.54 2.59
N VAL A 107 3.29 15.38 2.54
CA VAL A 107 2.16 15.07 1.64
C VAL A 107 0.90 14.90 2.46
N SER A 108 -0.18 15.57 2.05
CA SER A 108 -1.52 15.25 2.52
C SER A 108 -2.48 15.06 1.35
N LYS A 109 -3.68 14.56 1.63
CA LYS A 109 -4.63 14.11 0.61
C LYS A 109 -6.06 14.32 1.08
N THR A 110 -6.96 14.56 0.12
CA THR A 110 -8.40 14.56 0.35
C THR A 110 -9.11 13.62 -0.63
N ILE A 111 -10.19 12.99 -0.19
CA ILE A 111 -11.06 12.18 -1.05
C ILE A 111 -12.07 13.11 -1.72
N THR A 112 -12.10 13.08 -3.04
CA THR A 112 -13.07 13.87 -3.82
C THR A 112 -13.99 12.97 -4.65
N ARG A 113 -15.06 13.58 -5.14
CA ARG A 113 -16.00 13.01 -6.11
C ARG A 113 -16.00 13.88 -7.37
N SER A 114 -16.58 13.40 -8.45
CA SER A 114 -16.69 14.14 -9.71
C SER A 114 -17.45 15.47 -9.59
N ASN A 115 -18.24 15.66 -8.54
CA ASN A 115 -19.02 16.88 -8.24
C ASN A 115 -18.54 17.64 -7.00
N THR A 116 -17.38 17.28 -6.42
CA THR A 116 -16.84 18.01 -5.27
C THR A 116 -16.35 19.39 -5.71
N SER A 117 -16.80 20.45 -5.04
CA SER A 117 -16.45 21.83 -5.40
C SER A 117 -15.07 22.25 -4.89
N ALA A 118 -14.46 23.24 -5.55
CA ALA A 118 -13.17 23.81 -5.17
C ALA A 118 -13.19 24.38 -3.74
N GLU A 119 -14.30 25.00 -3.33
CA GLU A 119 -14.47 25.56 -1.98
C GLU A 119 -14.48 24.44 -0.91
N ARG A 120 -15.05 23.26 -1.23
CA ARG A 120 -15.02 22.12 -0.31
C ARG A 120 -13.59 21.60 -0.17
N MET A 121 -12.87 21.41 -1.27
CA MET A 121 -11.48 20.95 -1.27
C MET A 121 -10.56 21.92 -0.54
N MET A 122 -10.80 23.24 -0.66
CA MET A 122 -10.05 24.26 0.07
C MET A 122 -10.28 24.16 1.58
N ARG A 123 -11.53 23.94 2.02
CA ARG A 123 -11.82 23.72 3.46
C ARG A 123 -11.14 22.48 4.00
N ASP A 124 -11.09 21.41 3.22
CA ASP A 124 -10.44 20.15 3.59
C ASP A 124 -8.93 20.36 3.74
N LEU A 125 -8.28 21.03 2.76
CA LEU A 125 -6.87 21.43 2.84
C LEU A 125 -6.58 22.31 4.08
N GLU A 126 -7.39 23.32 4.32
CA GLU A 126 -7.23 24.21 5.50
C GLU A 126 -7.43 23.45 6.81
N GLY A 127 -8.31 22.43 6.82
CA GLY A 127 -8.45 21.49 7.91
C GLY A 127 -7.16 20.72 8.18
N SER A 128 -6.54 20.20 7.12
CA SER A 128 -5.26 19.51 7.18
C SER A 128 -4.14 20.43 7.68
N LEU A 129 -4.02 21.65 7.14
CA LEU A 129 -3.01 22.61 7.56
C LEU A 129 -3.11 22.96 9.04
N ARG A 130 -4.34 23.13 9.57
CA ARG A 130 -4.55 23.36 11.01
C ARG A 130 -4.07 22.18 11.86
N ARG A 131 -4.38 20.91 11.48
CA ARG A 131 -3.94 19.72 12.21
C ARG A 131 -2.43 19.55 12.12
N LEU A 132 -1.86 19.81 10.95
CA LEU A 132 -0.42 19.77 10.67
C LEU A 132 0.37 20.95 11.27
N GLN A 133 -0.30 21.98 11.80
CA GLN A 133 0.29 23.18 12.39
C GLN A 133 1.32 23.86 11.43
N THR A 134 0.98 23.96 10.15
CA THR A 134 1.80 24.55 9.10
C THR A 134 0.95 25.33 8.12
N ASP A 135 1.55 26.27 7.40
CA ASP A 135 0.88 27.09 6.41
C ASP A 135 0.85 26.43 5.02
N TYR A 136 1.63 25.37 4.81
CA TYR A 136 1.70 24.69 3.53
C TYR A 136 2.01 23.18 3.67
N VAL A 137 1.63 22.43 2.63
CA VAL A 137 2.15 21.09 2.34
C VAL A 137 2.91 21.10 1.02
N ASP A 138 3.90 20.22 0.88
CA ASP A 138 4.70 20.17 -0.35
C ASP A 138 3.91 19.55 -1.49
N VAL A 139 3.21 18.45 -1.24
CA VAL A 139 2.35 17.79 -2.23
C VAL A 139 0.95 17.62 -1.66
N TYR A 140 -0.08 18.01 -2.41
CA TYR A 140 -1.47 17.72 -2.06
C TYR A 140 -2.12 16.86 -3.14
N MET A 141 -2.73 15.74 -2.73
CA MET A 141 -3.21 14.73 -3.68
C MET A 141 -4.71 14.52 -3.63
N ASN A 142 -5.30 14.23 -4.79
CA ASN A 142 -6.61 13.59 -4.86
C ASN A 142 -6.47 12.12 -4.46
N HIS A 143 -7.14 11.72 -3.39
CA HIS A 143 -6.91 10.49 -2.68
C HIS A 143 -7.74 9.32 -3.24
N ALA A 144 -7.08 8.18 -3.46
CA ALA A 144 -7.70 6.91 -3.81
C ALA A 144 -8.60 6.98 -5.05
N VAL A 145 -8.14 7.70 -6.09
CA VAL A 145 -8.89 7.85 -7.33
C VAL A 145 -9.16 6.50 -8.01
N ASN A 146 -10.38 6.31 -8.49
CA ASN A 146 -10.82 5.10 -9.18
C ASN A 146 -11.78 5.41 -10.34
N ASP A 147 -11.92 6.67 -10.71
CA ASP A 147 -12.77 7.14 -11.81
C ASP A 147 -12.10 8.32 -12.49
N THR A 148 -12.00 8.28 -13.82
CA THR A 148 -11.43 9.38 -14.62
C THR A 148 -12.25 10.65 -14.50
N ALA A 149 -13.58 10.57 -14.25
CA ALA A 149 -14.41 11.72 -13.99
C ALA A 149 -14.04 12.44 -12.68
N VAL A 150 -13.52 11.71 -11.69
CA VAL A 150 -13.00 12.31 -10.44
C VAL A 150 -11.65 12.99 -10.72
N VAL A 151 -10.77 12.36 -11.50
CA VAL A 151 -9.46 12.93 -11.86
C VAL A 151 -9.65 14.19 -12.72
N GLY A 152 -10.57 14.16 -13.69
CA GLY A 152 -10.85 15.26 -14.62
C GLY A 152 -11.83 16.32 -14.09
N ASN A 153 -12.19 16.30 -12.81
CA ASN A 153 -13.10 17.29 -12.23
C ASN A 153 -12.52 18.72 -12.37
N PRO A 154 -13.18 19.63 -13.12
CA PRO A 154 -12.67 20.99 -13.34
C PRO A 154 -12.53 21.81 -12.05
N GLU A 155 -13.32 21.49 -11.02
CA GLU A 155 -13.20 22.13 -9.72
C GLU A 155 -11.90 21.74 -8.99
N TRP A 156 -11.31 20.57 -9.28
CA TRP A 156 -9.99 20.21 -8.78
C TRP A 156 -8.90 21.14 -9.29
N PHE A 157 -8.93 21.50 -10.58
CA PHE A 157 -7.95 22.40 -11.18
C PHE A 157 -8.08 23.82 -10.64
N LYS A 158 -9.32 24.31 -10.52
CA LYS A 158 -9.62 25.61 -9.91
C LYS A 158 -9.10 25.66 -8.46
N PHE A 159 -9.33 24.59 -7.68
CA PHE A 159 -8.82 24.45 -6.32
C PHE A 159 -7.28 24.48 -6.29
N VAL A 160 -6.62 23.68 -7.14
CA VAL A 160 -5.15 23.59 -7.20
C VAL A 160 -4.53 24.94 -7.56
N GLU A 161 -5.07 25.64 -8.55
CA GLU A 161 -4.61 26.98 -8.93
C GLU A 161 -4.71 27.95 -7.75
N GLN A 162 -5.85 28.00 -7.09
CA GLN A 162 -6.07 28.87 -5.93
C GLN A 162 -5.15 28.51 -4.75
N ALA A 163 -4.99 27.21 -4.44
CA ALA A 163 -4.14 26.76 -3.35
C ALA A 163 -2.66 27.03 -3.60
N LYS A 164 -2.17 26.86 -4.85
CA LYS A 164 -0.82 27.24 -5.27
C LYS A 164 -0.62 28.77 -5.19
N ALA A 165 -1.56 29.56 -5.69
CA ALA A 165 -1.50 31.03 -5.62
C ALA A 165 -1.47 31.55 -4.18
N GLN A 166 -2.14 30.87 -3.24
CA GLN A 166 -2.12 31.19 -1.81
C GLN A 166 -0.90 30.61 -1.08
N GLY A 167 0.00 29.88 -1.75
CA GLY A 167 1.18 29.26 -1.16
C GLY A 167 0.88 28.09 -0.24
N LYS A 168 -0.36 27.56 -0.23
CA LYS A 168 -0.79 26.46 0.63
C LYS A 168 -0.31 25.09 0.15
N ILE A 169 -0.08 24.93 -1.14
CA ILE A 169 0.51 23.72 -1.75
C ILE A 169 1.58 24.14 -2.76
N ARG A 170 2.62 23.31 -2.90
CA ARG A 170 3.68 23.51 -3.92
C ARG A 170 3.39 22.69 -5.17
N TYR A 171 3.05 21.43 -4.98
CA TYR A 171 2.84 20.44 -6.03
C TYR A 171 1.51 19.73 -5.84
N THR A 172 1.02 19.11 -6.90
CA THR A 172 -0.21 18.31 -6.87
C THR A 172 0.03 16.89 -7.35
N GLY A 173 -0.85 15.98 -6.96
CA GLY A 173 -0.77 14.58 -7.36
C GLY A 173 -2.09 13.86 -7.24
N ILE A 174 -2.03 12.58 -7.63
CA ILE A 174 -3.11 11.61 -7.37
C ILE A 174 -2.56 10.37 -6.70
N SER A 175 -3.39 9.73 -5.89
CA SER A 175 -3.08 8.40 -5.36
C SER A 175 -4.14 7.40 -5.77
N GLY A 176 -3.74 6.16 -6.08
CA GLY A 176 -4.69 5.14 -6.48
C GLY A 176 -4.18 3.71 -6.28
N HIS A 177 -5.13 2.79 -6.13
CA HIS A 177 -4.85 1.38 -5.87
C HIS A 177 -6.02 0.44 -6.24
N ALA A 178 -7.12 0.99 -6.78
CA ALA A 178 -8.33 0.25 -7.12
C ALA A 178 -8.38 -0.16 -8.60
N GLY A 179 -9.47 -0.74 -9.04
CA GLY A 179 -9.60 -1.43 -10.32
C GLY A 179 -9.37 -0.58 -11.57
N HIS A 180 -9.70 0.72 -11.52
CA HIS A 180 -9.51 1.66 -12.63
C HIS A 180 -8.25 2.52 -12.47
N LEU A 181 -7.26 2.04 -11.70
CA LEU A 181 -6.01 2.76 -11.47
C LEU A 181 -5.33 3.16 -12.79
N ILE A 182 -5.22 2.22 -13.73
CA ILE A 182 -4.51 2.47 -14.99
C ILE A 182 -5.19 3.59 -15.78
N ASP A 183 -6.50 3.55 -15.91
CA ASP A 183 -7.27 4.57 -16.62
C ASP A 183 -7.08 5.97 -15.98
N CYS A 184 -7.11 6.02 -14.65
CA CYS A 184 -6.89 7.25 -13.90
C CYS A 184 -5.48 7.81 -14.06
N LEU A 185 -4.46 6.94 -13.97
CA LEU A 185 -3.07 7.33 -14.14
C LEU A 185 -2.79 7.79 -15.58
N ASP A 186 -3.24 7.02 -16.56
CA ASP A 186 -3.02 7.32 -17.97
C ASP A 186 -3.66 8.66 -18.34
N TYR A 187 -4.91 8.89 -17.89
CA TYR A 187 -5.60 10.13 -18.07
C TYR A 187 -4.86 11.32 -17.43
N ALA A 188 -4.43 11.20 -16.17
CA ALA A 188 -3.71 12.25 -15.47
C ALA A 188 -2.36 12.59 -16.12
N VAL A 189 -1.64 11.57 -16.57
CA VAL A 189 -0.34 11.72 -17.24
C VAL A 189 -0.51 12.34 -18.63
N ASP A 190 -1.52 11.89 -19.40
CA ASP A 190 -1.77 12.43 -20.74
C ASP A 190 -2.11 13.92 -20.72
N GLN A 191 -2.95 14.30 -19.79
CA GLN A 191 -3.40 15.69 -19.63
C GLN A 191 -2.41 16.59 -18.87
N ASP A 192 -1.26 16.03 -18.45
CA ASP A 192 -0.21 16.75 -17.70
C ASP A 192 -0.74 17.42 -16.40
N MET A 193 -1.61 16.74 -15.69
CA MET A 193 -2.38 17.27 -14.57
C MET A 193 -1.70 17.20 -13.22
N VAL A 194 -0.63 16.42 -13.09
CA VAL A 194 -0.02 16.07 -11.81
C VAL A 194 1.50 16.17 -11.84
N ASP A 195 2.07 16.52 -10.70
CA ASP A 195 3.51 16.56 -10.48
C ASP A 195 4.01 15.22 -9.89
N VAL A 196 3.14 14.50 -9.14
CA VAL A 196 3.49 13.28 -8.42
C VAL A 196 2.36 12.25 -8.52
N LEU A 197 2.74 10.98 -8.72
CA LEU A 197 1.87 9.81 -8.63
C LEU A 197 2.23 9.00 -7.39
N LEU A 198 1.23 8.60 -6.59
CA LEU A 198 1.36 7.64 -5.52
C LEU A 198 0.58 6.38 -5.87
N VAL A 199 1.27 5.31 -6.23
CA VAL A 199 0.67 4.14 -6.89
C VAL A 199 0.91 2.85 -6.12
N ALA A 200 -0.09 1.96 -6.10
CA ALA A 200 0.09 0.60 -5.60
C ALA A 200 1.02 -0.17 -6.56
N TYR A 201 2.23 -0.46 -6.10
CA TYR A 201 3.25 -1.16 -6.87
C TYR A 201 4.07 -2.09 -5.97
N ASN A 202 4.16 -3.36 -6.35
CA ASN A 202 4.87 -4.40 -5.59
C ASN A 202 5.30 -5.54 -6.50
N PHE A 203 6.11 -6.46 -5.98
CA PHE A 203 6.67 -7.59 -6.72
C PHE A 203 5.62 -8.55 -7.33
N GLY A 204 4.36 -8.46 -6.89
CA GLY A 204 3.24 -9.14 -7.55
C GLY A 204 2.93 -8.66 -8.97
N GLN A 205 3.56 -7.60 -9.44
CA GLN A 205 3.49 -7.11 -10.82
C GLN A 205 4.54 -7.77 -11.75
N ASP A 206 5.56 -8.44 -11.19
CA ASP A 206 6.61 -9.07 -11.99
C ASP A 206 6.11 -10.38 -12.63
N PRO A 207 6.05 -10.47 -13.97
CA PRO A 207 5.69 -11.70 -14.66
C PRO A 207 6.57 -12.89 -14.28
N LYS A 208 7.86 -12.66 -14.08
CA LYS A 208 8.86 -13.70 -13.83
C LYS A 208 8.65 -14.44 -12.51
N PHE A 209 8.01 -13.81 -11.51
CA PHE A 209 7.65 -14.48 -10.26
C PHE A 209 6.69 -15.65 -10.46
N TYR A 210 6.02 -15.70 -11.60
CA TYR A 210 4.94 -16.64 -11.84
C TYR A 210 5.18 -17.56 -13.03
N GLU A 211 6.18 -17.28 -13.86
CA GLU A 211 6.53 -18.12 -15.01
C GLU A 211 7.07 -19.49 -14.64
N GLY A 212 7.74 -19.61 -13.47
CA GLY A 212 8.28 -20.86 -12.96
C GLY A 212 7.28 -21.74 -12.19
N LEU A 213 6.18 -21.18 -11.73
CA LEU A 213 5.23 -21.85 -10.85
C LEU A 213 3.99 -22.40 -11.57
N ILE A 214 3.70 -21.93 -12.77
CA ILE A 214 2.41 -22.24 -13.42
C ILE A 214 2.55 -22.32 -14.94
N SER A 215 3.20 -23.34 -15.45
CA SER A 215 2.95 -23.78 -16.83
C SER A 215 1.55 -24.38 -16.93
N GLY A 216 0.50 -23.53 -16.88
CA GLY A 216 -0.88 -23.99 -17.01
C GLY A 216 -1.94 -23.13 -16.35
N ILE A 217 -1.58 -22.11 -15.56
CA ILE A 217 -2.57 -21.25 -14.91
C ILE A 217 -2.22 -19.78 -15.20
N ASP A 218 -2.74 -19.28 -16.29
CA ASP A 218 -2.69 -17.85 -16.68
C ASP A 218 -3.63 -17.02 -15.81
N ARG A 219 -3.45 -17.08 -14.46
CA ARG A 219 -4.43 -16.62 -13.47
C ARG A 219 -3.96 -15.50 -12.57
N ILE A 220 -2.89 -14.78 -12.92
CA ILE A 220 -2.44 -13.66 -12.10
C ILE A 220 -2.94 -12.37 -12.73
N ALA A 221 -3.82 -11.67 -12.02
CA ALA A 221 -4.23 -10.35 -12.42
C ALA A 221 -3.01 -9.43 -12.45
N ARG A 222 -2.50 -9.25 -13.63
CA ARG A 222 -1.49 -8.25 -13.95
C ARG A 222 -2.23 -7.02 -14.45
N HIS A 223 -1.75 -5.85 -14.05
CA HIS A 223 -1.97 -4.68 -14.87
C HIS A 223 -0.80 -4.61 -15.86
N PRO A 224 -0.89 -5.28 -17.01
CA PRO A 224 0.22 -5.31 -17.97
C PRO A 224 0.59 -3.90 -18.41
N ASP A 225 -0.34 -2.96 -18.33
CA ASP A 225 -0.15 -1.57 -18.72
C ASP A 225 0.46 -0.69 -17.60
N LEU A 226 0.53 -1.13 -16.35
CA LEU A 226 1.13 -0.31 -15.29
C LEU A 226 2.58 0.06 -15.58
N PRO A 227 3.48 -0.85 -15.98
CA PRO A 227 4.84 -0.48 -16.37
C PRO A 227 4.89 0.57 -17.49
N ARG A 228 4.01 0.44 -18.50
CA ARG A 228 3.89 1.43 -19.58
C ARG A 228 3.53 2.82 -19.06
N VAL A 229 2.56 2.89 -18.15
CA VAL A 229 2.10 4.16 -17.58
C VAL A 229 3.18 4.78 -16.67
N LEU A 230 3.89 3.97 -15.89
CA LEU A 230 5.02 4.46 -15.07
C LEU A 230 6.14 5.02 -15.96
N SER A 231 6.52 4.29 -17.03
CA SER A 231 7.53 4.77 -17.98
C SER A 231 7.09 6.07 -18.68
N LYS A 232 5.81 6.19 -19.05
CA LYS A 232 5.24 7.41 -19.61
C LYS A 232 5.28 8.59 -18.64
N ALA A 233 4.97 8.35 -17.36
CA ALA A 233 5.09 9.35 -16.31
C ALA A 233 6.54 9.83 -16.16
N LYS A 234 7.49 8.88 -16.17
CA LYS A 234 8.93 9.18 -16.10
C LYS A 234 9.42 10.00 -17.29
N GLN A 235 8.96 9.70 -18.52
CA GLN A 235 9.28 10.49 -19.72
C GLN A 235 8.80 11.94 -19.63
N LYS A 236 7.70 12.18 -18.90
CA LYS A 236 7.19 13.53 -18.60
C LYS A 236 7.76 14.14 -17.32
N ASP A 237 8.78 13.50 -16.74
CA ASP A 237 9.43 13.89 -15.49
C ASP A 237 8.44 14.04 -14.30
N ILE A 238 7.36 13.25 -14.30
CA ILE A 238 6.43 13.15 -13.17
C ILE A 238 7.05 12.24 -12.11
N GLY A 239 7.01 12.65 -10.84
CA GLY A 239 7.50 11.85 -9.72
C GLY A 239 6.62 10.62 -9.46
N VAL A 240 7.22 9.48 -9.20
CA VAL A 240 6.51 8.22 -8.92
C VAL A 240 6.94 7.68 -7.56
N VAL A 241 5.97 7.59 -6.65
CA VAL A 241 6.14 6.97 -5.33
C VAL A 241 5.30 5.69 -5.25
N ALA A 242 5.94 4.58 -4.89
CA ALA A 242 5.25 3.31 -4.71
C ALA A 242 4.66 3.18 -3.31
N MET A 243 3.45 2.63 -3.22
CA MET A 243 2.83 2.19 -1.97
C MET A 243 2.38 0.74 -2.04
N LYS A 244 1.97 0.14 -0.90
CA LYS A 244 1.52 -1.26 -0.80
C LYS A 244 2.57 -2.27 -1.28
N THR A 245 3.81 -1.94 -1.02
CA THR A 245 5.01 -2.59 -1.53
C THR A 245 5.23 -4.01 -0.99
N LEU A 246 4.60 -4.37 0.13
CA LEU A 246 4.72 -5.68 0.76
C LEU A 246 3.66 -6.70 0.28
N MET A 247 2.82 -6.37 -0.70
CA MET A 247 1.81 -7.26 -1.26
C MET A 247 0.91 -7.93 -0.19
N GLY A 248 0.52 -7.20 0.87
CA GLY A 248 -0.27 -7.74 1.97
C GLY A 248 0.49 -8.71 2.89
N ALA A 249 1.78 -8.59 3.00
CA ALA A 249 2.77 -9.48 3.59
C ALA A 249 2.54 -9.96 5.03
N ARG A 250 1.43 -9.67 5.64
CA ARG A 250 1.14 -10.21 6.97
C ARG A 250 0.32 -11.49 6.96
N LEU A 251 0.06 -12.01 5.79
CA LEU A 251 -0.61 -13.29 5.64
C LEU A 251 0.21 -14.45 6.22
N ASN A 252 1.54 -14.34 6.16
CA ASN A 252 2.45 -15.34 6.71
C ASN A 252 3.64 -14.70 7.43
N ASP A 253 4.13 -15.40 8.43
CA ASP A 253 5.42 -15.10 9.04
C ASP A 253 6.55 -15.61 8.13
N MET A 254 7.26 -14.69 7.52
CA MET A 254 8.37 -15.01 6.59
C MET A 254 9.70 -15.24 7.29
N ARG A 255 9.82 -14.97 8.60
CA ARG A 255 11.07 -15.16 9.37
C ARG A 255 11.67 -16.56 9.24
N PRO A 256 10.90 -17.67 9.16
CA PRO A 256 11.48 -19.00 8.94
C PRO A 256 12.24 -19.17 7.62
N TYR A 257 11.99 -18.29 6.64
CA TYR A 257 12.60 -18.33 5.31
C TYR A 257 13.67 -17.25 5.13
N GLU A 258 13.82 -16.34 6.10
CA GLU A 258 14.80 -15.27 6.09
C GLU A 258 16.18 -15.82 6.48
N ASN A 259 17.21 -15.30 5.83
CA ASN A 259 18.60 -15.61 6.10
C ASN A 259 19.35 -14.33 6.51
N ALA A 260 20.59 -14.47 6.98
CA ALA A 260 21.43 -13.37 7.46
C ALA A 260 21.69 -12.22 6.47
N GLY A 261 21.10 -12.23 5.28
CA GLY A 261 21.35 -11.23 4.22
C GLY A 261 20.22 -10.26 3.90
N ALA A 262 18.97 -10.65 4.13
CA ALA A 262 17.83 -9.76 3.89
C ALA A 262 16.55 -10.29 4.55
N THR A 263 15.73 -9.40 5.09
CA THR A 263 14.36 -9.73 5.49
C THR A 263 13.44 -9.73 4.25
N PHE A 264 12.25 -10.30 4.42
CA PHE A 264 11.23 -10.25 3.37
C PHE A 264 10.87 -8.80 2.99
N SER A 265 10.76 -7.92 3.97
CA SER A 265 10.47 -6.49 3.72
C SER A 265 11.57 -5.85 2.89
N GLN A 266 12.83 -6.09 3.22
CA GLN A 266 13.98 -5.57 2.47
C GLN A 266 14.04 -6.12 1.05
N ALA A 267 13.74 -7.41 0.86
CA ALA A 267 13.66 -8.03 -0.48
C ALA A 267 12.56 -7.36 -1.34
N ALA A 268 11.37 -7.14 -0.76
CA ALA A 268 10.27 -6.49 -1.44
C ALA A 268 10.59 -5.03 -1.82
N PHE A 269 11.25 -4.29 -0.94
CA PHE A 269 11.64 -2.91 -1.21
C PHE A 269 12.74 -2.80 -2.25
N SER A 270 13.74 -3.68 -2.20
CA SER A 270 14.79 -3.75 -3.23
C SER A 270 14.19 -4.03 -4.61
N TRP A 271 13.17 -4.89 -4.68
CA TRP A 271 12.46 -5.13 -5.93
C TRP A 271 11.75 -3.86 -6.44
N VAL A 272 11.06 -3.14 -5.58
CA VAL A 272 10.37 -1.89 -5.95
C VAL A 272 11.38 -0.84 -6.40
N LEU A 273 12.45 -0.65 -5.64
CA LEU A 273 13.48 0.37 -5.91
C LEU A 273 14.41 0.02 -7.07
N SER A 274 14.40 -1.23 -7.55
CA SER A 274 15.11 -1.65 -8.76
C SER A 274 14.44 -1.16 -10.05
N ASN A 275 13.17 -0.75 -9.99
CA ASN A 275 12.50 -0.16 -11.14
C ASN A 275 12.95 1.30 -11.33
N PRO A 276 13.61 1.66 -12.46
CA PRO A 276 14.09 3.02 -12.72
C PRO A 276 12.97 4.05 -12.88
N ASP A 277 11.73 3.60 -13.13
CA ASP A 277 10.56 4.46 -13.25
C ASP A 277 9.91 4.78 -11.90
N VAL A 278 10.44 4.24 -10.78
CA VAL A 278 9.99 4.51 -9.41
C VAL A 278 11.05 5.32 -8.67
N ASP A 279 10.67 6.48 -8.16
CA ASP A 279 11.61 7.36 -7.46
C ASP A 279 11.82 6.96 -5.99
N ALA A 280 10.74 6.55 -5.31
CA ALA A 280 10.77 6.15 -3.90
C ALA A 280 9.58 5.26 -3.55
N LEU A 281 9.58 4.76 -2.32
CA LEU A 281 8.41 4.08 -1.76
C LEU A 281 8.00 4.70 -0.41
N VAL A 282 6.70 4.59 -0.09
CA VAL A 282 6.17 4.86 1.24
C VAL A 282 5.58 3.59 1.85
N ILE A 283 5.86 3.39 3.12
CA ILE A 283 5.36 2.25 3.89
C ILE A 283 4.94 2.67 5.29
N SER A 284 3.82 2.15 5.79
CA SER A 284 3.38 2.39 7.17
C SER A 284 4.37 1.79 8.15
N MET A 285 4.97 2.63 8.98
CA MET A 285 5.91 2.27 10.02
C MET A 285 5.18 2.31 11.37
N THR A 286 5.08 1.19 12.08
CA THR A 286 4.24 1.03 13.26
C THR A 286 5.01 0.94 14.57
N ASP A 287 6.31 0.72 14.48
CA ASP A 287 7.24 0.66 15.60
C ASP A 287 8.67 0.99 15.13
N THR A 288 9.56 1.31 16.06
CA THR A 288 10.94 1.74 15.75
C THR A 288 11.79 0.62 15.16
N ALA A 289 11.57 -0.63 15.57
CA ALA A 289 12.30 -1.77 15.04
C ALA A 289 12.00 -1.99 13.56
N ARG A 290 10.75 -1.74 13.14
CA ARG A 290 10.38 -1.78 11.71
C ARG A 290 10.96 -0.64 10.91
N ILE A 291 11.09 0.55 11.50
CA ILE A 291 11.77 1.67 10.84
C ILE A 291 13.21 1.24 10.54
N ASP A 292 13.92 0.74 11.55
CA ASP A 292 15.31 0.31 11.43
C ASP A 292 15.46 -0.87 10.44
N GLU A 293 14.58 -1.88 10.49
CA GLU A 293 14.55 -3.00 9.53
C GLU A 293 14.35 -2.50 8.09
N TYR A 294 13.37 -1.65 7.88
CA TYR A 294 13.00 -1.19 6.54
C TYR A 294 14.10 -0.36 5.90
N LEU A 295 14.75 0.49 6.67
CA LEU A 295 15.87 1.31 6.20
C LEU A 295 17.12 0.49 5.84
N GLY A 296 17.22 -0.76 6.29
CA GLY A 296 18.24 -1.68 5.82
C GLY A 296 18.22 -1.90 4.29
N ALA A 297 17.10 -1.64 3.62
CA ALA A 297 16.99 -1.69 2.15
C ALA A 297 17.31 -0.35 1.47
N SER A 298 17.48 0.75 2.20
CA SER A 298 17.79 2.05 1.59
C SER A 298 19.10 2.00 0.80
N GLY A 299 19.09 2.54 -0.40
CA GLY A 299 20.20 2.52 -1.35
C GLY A 299 20.34 1.21 -2.13
N GLN A 300 19.50 0.20 -1.86
CA GLN A 300 19.53 -1.05 -2.61
C GLN A 300 18.62 -0.93 -3.84
N SER A 301 19.22 -1.01 -5.02
CA SER A 301 18.51 -0.98 -6.31
C SER A 301 18.66 -2.28 -7.12
N GLU A 302 19.23 -3.31 -6.51
CA GLU A 302 19.42 -4.62 -7.13
C GLU A 302 18.74 -5.71 -6.31
N VAL A 303 18.03 -6.58 -6.99
CA VAL A 303 17.37 -7.74 -6.36
C VAL A 303 18.35 -8.92 -6.39
N THR A 304 18.93 -9.24 -5.25
CA THR A 304 19.82 -10.40 -5.13
C THR A 304 19.08 -11.71 -5.41
N ALA A 305 19.80 -12.78 -5.76
CA ALA A 305 19.21 -14.11 -5.95
C ALA A 305 18.47 -14.60 -4.70
N GLN A 306 19.01 -14.30 -3.51
CA GLN A 306 18.39 -14.62 -2.23
C GLN A 306 17.10 -13.84 -2.00
N ALA A 307 17.10 -12.52 -2.24
CA ALA A 307 15.90 -11.68 -2.17
C ALA A 307 14.82 -12.21 -3.13
N ARG A 308 15.19 -12.56 -4.36
CA ARG A 308 14.26 -13.14 -5.33
C ARG A 308 13.65 -14.44 -4.82
N HIS A 309 14.48 -15.37 -4.30
CA HIS A 309 13.99 -16.63 -3.74
C HIS A 309 12.99 -16.42 -2.59
N LEU A 310 13.23 -15.43 -1.74
CA LEU A 310 12.35 -15.11 -0.62
C LEU A 310 11.00 -14.57 -1.12
N LEU A 311 11.00 -13.71 -2.15
CA LEU A 311 9.77 -13.21 -2.80
C LEU A 311 9.00 -14.33 -3.52
N ASP A 312 9.70 -15.24 -4.21
CA ASP A 312 9.11 -16.42 -4.86
C ASP A 312 8.45 -17.33 -3.82
N THR A 313 9.12 -17.57 -2.70
CA THR A 313 8.57 -18.36 -1.59
C THR A 313 7.28 -17.73 -1.06
N TYR A 314 7.28 -16.41 -0.82
CA TYR A 314 6.06 -15.70 -0.40
C TYR A 314 4.94 -15.81 -1.43
N ALA A 315 5.24 -15.62 -2.70
CA ALA A 315 4.27 -15.73 -3.78
C ALA A 315 3.67 -17.14 -3.87
N HIS A 316 4.49 -18.17 -3.69
CA HIS A 316 4.04 -19.56 -3.66
C HIS A 316 3.09 -19.82 -2.49
N LEU A 317 3.44 -19.36 -1.30
CA LEU A 317 2.63 -19.58 -0.09
C LEU A 317 1.31 -18.81 -0.11
N ASN A 318 1.27 -17.63 -0.72
CA ASN A 318 0.16 -16.68 -0.54
C ASN A 318 -0.51 -16.22 -1.84
N GLY A 319 0.04 -16.56 -3.00
CA GLY A 319 -0.44 -16.06 -4.30
C GLY A 319 -1.92 -16.32 -4.59
N ALA A 320 -2.46 -17.45 -4.11
CA ALA A 320 -3.85 -17.84 -4.29
C ALA A 320 -4.83 -17.18 -3.29
N ASN A 321 -4.33 -16.60 -2.20
CA ASN A 321 -5.16 -16.08 -1.10
C ASN A 321 -5.26 -14.54 -1.09
N TYR A 322 -4.52 -13.87 -1.95
CA TYR A 322 -4.40 -12.42 -1.93
C TYR A 322 -5.13 -11.77 -3.12
N CYS A 323 -6.08 -10.88 -2.80
CA CYS A 323 -6.69 -10.03 -3.81
C CYS A 323 -5.69 -8.95 -4.26
N LYS A 324 -5.27 -9.02 -5.51
CA LYS A 324 -4.22 -8.15 -6.05
C LYS A 324 -4.72 -6.71 -6.21
N HIS A 325 -3.86 -5.77 -5.85
CA HIS A 325 -4.16 -4.35 -6.02
C HIS A 325 -4.41 -4.02 -7.49
N ALA A 326 -5.34 -3.10 -7.71
CA ALA A 326 -5.75 -2.65 -9.03
C ALA A 326 -6.29 -3.76 -9.96
N CYS A 327 -6.57 -4.97 -9.45
CA CYS A 327 -7.29 -6.00 -10.18
C CYS A 327 -8.79 -5.73 -10.13
N ASN A 328 -9.45 -5.69 -11.27
CA ASN A 328 -10.89 -5.47 -11.41
C ASN A 328 -11.62 -6.58 -12.19
N LEU A 329 -10.95 -7.70 -12.46
CA LEU A 329 -11.47 -8.75 -13.35
C LEU A 329 -12.81 -9.34 -12.89
N CYS A 330 -13.11 -9.30 -11.59
CA CYS A 330 -14.37 -9.77 -11.04
C CYS A 330 -15.44 -8.66 -10.87
N THR A 331 -15.09 -7.39 -11.08
CA THR A 331 -16.02 -6.26 -10.79
C THR A 331 -17.27 -6.33 -11.65
N GLY A 332 -17.14 -6.63 -12.94
CA GLY A 332 -18.28 -6.76 -13.87
C GLY A 332 -19.19 -7.97 -13.63
N SER A 333 -18.78 -8.93 -12.78
CA SER A 333 -19.59 -10.11 -12.48
C SER A 333 -20.63 -9.88 -11.39
N CYS A 334 -20.54 -8.79 -10.64
CA CYS A 334 -21.50 -8.47 -9.56
C CYS A 334 -22.65 -7.60 -10.10
N PRO A 335 -23.90 -8.11 -10.14
CA PRO A 335 -25.06 -7.36 -10.62
C PRO A 335 -25.43 -6.20 -9.68
N TYR A 336 -24.93 -6.20 -8.45
CA TYR A 336 -25.19 -5.16 -7.44
C TYR A 336 -24.06 -4.11 -7.38
N GLY A 337 -23.07 -4.18 -8.27
CA GLY A 337 -21.99 -3.19 -8.33
C GLY A 337 -21.07 -3.20 -7.10
N VAL A 338 -21.00 -4.30 -6.33
CA VAL A 338 -20.12 -4.37 -5.16
C VAL A 338 -18.66 -4.24 -5.60
N PRO A 339 -17.87 -3.30 -5.03
CA PRO A 339 -16.46 -3.14 -5.32
C PRO A 339 -15.64 -4.24 -4.61
N ILE A 340 -15.69 -5.45 -5.17
CA ILE A 340 -15.17 -6.69 -4.56
C ILE A 340 -13.72 -6.52 -4.09
N SER A 341 -12.86 -5.95 -4.93
CA SER A 341 -11.44 -5.75 -4.58
C SER A 341 -11.26 -4.84 -3.37
N ASP A 342 -12.08 -3.82 -3.22
CA ASP A 342 -12.01 -2.87 -2.11
C ASP A 342 -12.55 -3.49 -0.82
N VAL A 343 -13.64 -4.27 -0.92
CA VAL A 343 -14.16 -5.05 0.20
C VAL A 343 -13.12 -6.05 0.73
N LEU A 344 -12.45 -6.78 -0.16
CA LEU A 344 -11.42 -7.75 0.23
C LEU A 344 -10.17 -7.07 0.80
N ARG A 345 -9.84 -5.86 0.35
CA ARG A 345 -8.74 -5.09 0.90
C ARG A 345 -9.05 -4.60 2.32
N THR A 346 -10.26 -4.09 2.57
CA THR A 346 -10.65 -3.68 3.92
C THR A 346 -10.70 -4.88 4.87
N ARG A 347 -11.12 -6.06 4.39
CA ARG A 347 -10.98 -7.31 5.14
C ARG A 347 -9.54 -7.59 5.54
N MET A 348 -8.58 -7.44 4.64
CA MET A 348 -7.16 -7.65 4.90
C MET A 348 -6.66 -6.78 6.07
N TYR A 349 -7.12 -5.54 6.18
CA TYR A 349 -6.75 -4.69 7.33
C TYR A 349 -7.24 -5.27 8.66
N ALA A 350 -8.43 -5.88 8.68
CA ALA A 350 -8.95 -6.50 9.90
C ALA A 350 -8.25 -7.84 10.21
N THR A 351 -8.11 -8.72 9.21
CA THR A 351 -7.66 -10.10 9.41
C THR A 351 -6.14 -10.22 9.49
N ASP A 352 -5.43 -9.50 8.61
CA ASP A 352 -3.99 -9.69 8.43
C ASP A 352 -3.20 -8.64 9.23
N TYR A 353 -3.68 -7.41 9.25
CA TYR A 353 -3.08 -6.34 10.06
C TYR A 353 -3.66 -6.25 11.48
N GLN A 354 -4.71 -7.02 11.79
CA GLN A 354 -5.39 -7.05 13.09
C GLN A 354 -5.84 -5.65 13.57
N ASP A 355 -6.18 -4.78 12.62
CA ASP A 355 -6.64 -3.42 12.86
C ASP A 355 -8.09 -3.26 12.41
N VAL A 356 -9.00 -3.84 13.22
CA VAL A 356 -10.44 -3.83 12.93
C VAL A 356 -11.00 -2.41 12.90
N ALA A 357 -10.47 -1.50 13.73
CA ALA A 357 -10.93 -0.12 13.79
C ALA A 357 -10.60 0.62 12.47
N PHE A 358 -9.37 0.50 12.00
CA PHE A 358 -8.96 1.05 10.72
C PHE A 358 -9.73 0.41 9.55
N ALA A 359 -9.93 -0.91 9.59
CA ALA A 359 -10.70 -1.62 8.58
C ALA A 359 -12.15 -1.13 8.47
N ARG A 360 -12.80 -0.83 9.61
CA ARG A 360 -14.16 -0.27 9.64
C ARG A 360 -14.21 1.16 9.09
N ASP A 361 -13.24 1.98 9.45
CA ASP A 361 -13.14 3.35 8.91
C ASP A 361 -12.99 3.33 7.38
N GLU A 362 -12.12 2.47 6.85
CA GLU A 362 -11.90 2.30 5.40
C GLU A 362 -13.14 1.68 4.70
N TYR A 363 -13.80 0.72 5.35
CA TYR A 363 -15.01 0.10 4.81
C TYR A 363 -16.18 1.08 4.73
N ALA A 364 -16.31 1.97 5.68
CA ALA A 364 -17.34 3.02 5.71
C ALA A 364 -17.18 4.06 4.59
N LEU A 365 -15.99 4.17 3.98
CA LEU A 365 -15.74 5.05 2.84
C LEU A 365 -16.25 4.49 1.51
N LEU A 366 -16.62 3.20 1.47
CA LEU A 366 -17.14 2.58 0.25
C LEU A 366 -18.55 3.10 -0.03
N GLU A 367 -18.78 3.69 -1.20
CA GLU A 367 -20.10 4.17 -1.64
C GLU A 367 -21.10 3.02 -1.79
N THR A 368 -20.64 1.91 -2.37
CA THR A 368 -21.35 0.63 -2.42
C THR A 368 -20.59 -0.36 -1.56
N ASN A 369 -21.24 -0.95 -0.59
CA ASN A 369 -20.64 -1.96 0.28
C ASN A 369 -21.13 -3.38 -0.06
N ALA A 370 -20.71 -4.38 0.71
CA ALA A 370 -21.07 -5.78 0.46
C ALA A 370 -22.38 -6.22 1.12
N SER A 371 -23.31 -5.31 1.47
CA SER A 371 -24.61 -5.66 2.06
C SER A 371 -25.43 -6.59 1.15
N ALA A 372 -25.43 -6.34 -0.16
CA ALA A 372 -26.09 -7.20 -1.13
C ALA A 372 -25.59 -8.67 -1.10
N CYS A 373 -24.36 -8.91 -0.66
CA CYS A 373 -23.80 -10.25 -0.56
C CYS A 373 -24.46 -11.11 0.54
N LEU A 374 -25.13 -10.49 1.52
CA LEU A 374 -25.83 -11.22 2.60
C LEU A 374 -26.98 -12.08 2.09
N ASN A 375 -27.63 -11.65 1.01
CA ASN A 375 -28.82 -12.28 0.45
C ASN A 375 -28.63 -12.72 -1.02
N CYS A 376 -27.39 -12.70 -1.53
CA CYS A 376 -27.10 -13.10 -2.90
C CYS A 376 -27.15 -14.62 -3.05
N SER A 377 -28.17 -15.13 -3.72
CA SER A 377 -28.37 -16.57 -3.89
C SER A 377 -27.70 -17.17 -5.13
N GLY A 378 -27.29 -16.32 -6.07
CA GLY A 378 -26.72 -16.77 -7.36
C GLY A 378 -25.19 -16.80 -7.39
N GLU A 379 -24.54 -16.14 -6.45
CA GLU A 379 -23.08 -16.00 -6.36
C GLU A 379 -22.35 -15.82 -7.71
N PRO A 380 -22.81 -14.90 -8.60
CA PRO A 380 -22.29 -14.79 -9.97
C PRO A 380 -20.79 -14.41 -10.01
N CYS A 381 -20.23 -14.01 -8.87
CA CYS A 381 -18.81 -13.73 -8.71
C CYS A 381 -17.97 -14.95 -8.27
N ALA A 382 -18.57 -16.11 -7.99
CA ALA A 382 -17.87 -17.27 -7.44
C ALA A 382 -16.70 -17.71 -8.34
N ASP A 383 -16.93 -17.79 -9.63
CA ASP A 383 -15.92 -18.20 -10.63
C ASP A 383 -15.22 -17.01 -11.32
N ALA A 384 -15.51 -15.79 -10.89
CA ALA A 384 -15.00 -14.60 -11.57
C ALA A 384 -13.55 -14.26 -11.21
N CYS A 385 -13.02 -14.83 -10.13
CA CYS A 385 -11.65 -14.58 -9.73
C CYS A 385 -10.66 -15.48 -10.45
N PRO A 386 -9.78 -14.94 -11.33
CA PRO A 386 -8.80 -15.75 -12.04
C PRO A 386 -7.72 -16.35 -11.11
N ASN A 387 -7.62 -15.85 -9.87
CA ASN A 387 -6.71 -16.37 -8.85
C ASN A 387 -7.37 -17.42 -7.94
N GLY A 388 -8.61 -17.82 -8.21
CA GLY A 388 -9.31 -18.83 -7.43
C GLY A 388 -9.76 -18.38 -6.03
N ILE A 389 -9.83 -17.06 -5.78
CA ILE A 389 -10.37 -16.53 -4.51
C ILE A 389 -11.88 -16.81 -4.50
N ASP A 390 -12.35 -17.47 -3.43
CA ASP A 390 -13.77 -17.67 -3.19
C ASP A 390 -14.41 -16.36 -2.67
N ILE A 391 -14.79 -15.51 -3.63
CA ILE A 391 -15.31 -14.16 -3.37
C ILE A 391 -16.55 -14.22 -2.47
N ALA A 392 -17.46 -15.12 -2.78
CA ALA A 392 -18.74 -15.22 -2.07
C ALA A 392 -18.53 -15.55 -0.59
N LYS A 393 -17.62 -16.47 -0.28
CA LYS A 393 -17.26 -16.81 1.12
C LYS A 393 -16.51 -15.71 1.86
N LEU A 394 -16.00 -14.69 1.18
CA LEU A 394 -15.26 -13.62 1.82
C LEU A 394 -16.07 -12.33 1.96
N CYS A 395 -16.84 -11.93 0.94
CA CYS A 395 -17.53 -10.63 0.94
C CYS A 395 -18.64 -10.52 1.99
N ALA A 396 -19.53 -11.52 2.09
CA ALA A 396 -20.62 -11.51 3.08
C ALA A 396 -20.10 -11.51 4.54
N PRO A 397 -19.13 -12.36 4.95
CA PRO A 397 -18.53 -12.27 6.28
C PRO A 397 -17.78 -10.95 6.52
N THR A 398 -17.18 -10.35 5.49
CA THR A 398 -16.54 -9.04 5.62
C THR A 398 -17.55 -7.97 5.98
N HIS A 399 -18.70 -7.95 5.30
CA HIS A 399 -19.78 -7.00 5.63
C HIS A 399 -20.27 -7.18 7.08
N ARG A 400 -20.50 -8.42 7.54
CA ARG A 400 -20.88 -8.67 8.94
C ARG A 400 -19.84 -8.20 9.95
N MET A 401 -18.56 -8.26 9.60
CA MET A 401 -17.45 -7.86 10.48
C MET A 401 -17.23 -6.34 10.52
N LEU A 402 -17.40 -5.67 9.37
CA LEU A 402 -16.99 -4.28 9.18
C LEU A 402 -18.15 -3.31 9.04
N GLY A 403 -19.35 -3.78 8.67
CA GLY A 403 -20.55 -2.96 8.57
C GLY A 403 -20.94 -2.36 9.93
N ASN A 404 -21.52 -1.17 9.93
CA ASN A 404 -22.10 -0.55 11.12
C ASN A 404 -23.52 -1.08 11.35
N GLU A 405 -24.14 -0.75 12.52
CA GLU A 405 -25.48 -1.23 12.88
C GLU A 405 -26.55 -0.83 11.85
N GLU A 406 -26.45 0.36 11.25
CA GLU A 406 -27.39 0.82 10.20
C GLU A 406 -27.21 0.05 8.88
N GLN A 407 -26.04 -0.51 8.61
CA GLN A 407 -25.73 -1.28 7.42
C GLN A 407 -26.02 -2.78 7.60
N LEU A 408 -26.19 -3.23 8.83
CA LEU A 408 -26.48 -4.63 9.18
C LEU A 408 -27.98 -4.90 9.39
N ALA A 409 -28.79 -3.85 9.53
CA ALA A 409 -30.25 -3.90 9.60
C ALA A 409 -30.87 -3.96 8.21
#